data_5bfcd3ff519b55ad6255d0839153948f
#
_entry.id   5bfcd3ff519b55ad6255d0839153948f
#
_cell.length_a   1.000
_cell.length_b   1.000
_cell.length_c   1.000
_cell.angle_alpha   90.00
_cell.angle_beta   90.00
_cell.angle_gamma   90.00
#
_symmetry.space_group_name_H-M   'P 1'
#
loop_
_entity.id
_entity.type
_entity.pdbx_description
1 polymer ?
#
loop_
_entity_poly.entity_id
_entity_poly.type
_entity_poly.pdbx_seq_one_letter_code
_entity_poly.pdbx_strand_id
1 'polypeptide(L)'
;MQELSERLKTVLTESGATLVGFADLTSVPATQRDGFNYGVAIAVAVDPVIINNIGNGLTREYYDEYCRLNQLLESLAVKAAEVIKEYGFSALPKTKANLIPNWADHSTILPHKTVATRAGLGWIGKCALLVTEEYGSAVRLTSVLTDAPLKVSEPVDHSHCGTCDSCVRNCPATALSGDLWSVGLQRDKFFNTQACRNKTVQRSWRVVAGETLCGLCILVCPRTRKYIISSGAEYNFPPVDIAAGGDLEEILNLQKLAYRSEAAIYNDYGIAPLTQTLEEIRDEATRCIILKVVEDRKIVGSVRAYEKDGTCYIGKLIVAPDYSNRGIGKKLMGAIEKCFEGVRYELFTGHLSEKNLALYQKLGYKSYKTIKVSEVLQLVYMQK
;
A
#
# COMPACT_ATOMS: atom_id res chain seq x y z
N MET A 1 -40.44 4.42 -4.05
CA MET A 1 -39.05 4.91 -4.04
C MET A 1 -38.28 4.50 -2.80
N GLN A 2 -38.73 4.87 -1.60
CA GLN A 2 -38.02 4.55 -0.35
C GLN A 2 -37.96 3.06 -0.08
N GLU A 3 -39.07 2.35 -0.25
CA GLU A 3 -39.19 0.90 -0.04
C GLU A 3 -38.23 0.07 -0.89
N LEU A 4 -38.17 0.33 -2.21
CA LEU A 4 -37.24 -0.37 -3.10
C LEU A 4 -35.78 -0.10 -2.73
N SER A 5 -35.43 1.15 -2.40
CA SER A 5 -34.05 1.51 -2.02
C SER A 5 -33.64 0.80 -0.71
N GLU A 6 -34.53 0.74 0.28
CA GLU A 6 -34.32 0.04 1.55
C GLU A 6 -34.20 -1.48 1.32
N ARG A 7 -35.09 -2.05 0.51
CA ARG A 7 -35.05 -3.47 0.13
C ARG A 7 -33.74 -3.83 -0.56
N LEU A 8 -33.31 -3.05 -1.54
CA LEU A 8 -32.03 -3.24 -2.23
C LEU A 8 -30.85 -3.19 -1.25
N LYS A 9 -30.82 -2.18 -0.39
CA LYS A 9 -29.77 -2.04 0.59
C LYS A 9 -29.69 -3.24 1.53
N THR A 10 -30.84 -3.69 2.06
CA THR A 10 -30.91 -4.86 2.95
C THR A 10 -30.44 -6.12 2.25
N VAL A 11 -31.04 -6.46 1.10
CA VAL A 11 -30.71 -7.69 0.35
C VAL A 11 -29.25 -7.75 -0.05
N LEU A 12 -28.69 -6.64 -0.53
CA LEU A 12 -27.30 -6.57 -0.97
C LEU A 12 -26.32 -6.66 0.20
N THR A 13 -26.61 -5.99 1.32
CA THR A 13 -25.77 -6.07 2.53
C THR A 13 -25.77 -7.47 3.12
N GLU A 14 -26.93 -8.12 3.24
CA GLU A 14 -27.05 -9.50 3.69
C GLU A 14 -26.36 -10.50 2.73
N SER A 15 -26.21 -10.11 1.45
CA SER A 15 -25.50 -10.91 0.43
C SER A 15 -24.01 -10.62 0.35
N GLY A 16 -23.45 -9.74 1.22
CA GLY A 16 -22.02 -9.48 1.33
C GLY A 16 -21.55 -8.17 0.72
N ALA A 17 -22.45 -7.27 0.29
CA ALA A 17 -22.06 -5.91 -0.07
C ALA A 17 -21.60 -5.14 1.18
N THR A 18 -20.48 -4.42 1.07
CA THR A 18 -19.96 -3.57 2.15
C THR A 18 -20.61 -2.18 2.13
N LEU A 19 -20.76 -1.60 0.93
CA LEU A 19 -21.41 -0.31 0.71
C LEU A 19 -22.40 -0.43 -0.45
N VAL A 20 -23.57 0.18 -0.29
CA VAL A 20 -24.60 0.31 -1.31
C VAL A 20 -25.07 1.77 -1.35
N GLY A 21 -25.07 2.35 -2.54
CA GLY A 21 -25.53 3.73 -2.76
C GLY A 21 -26.35 3.85 -4.03
N PHE A 22 -27.16 4.90 -4.11
CA PHE A 22 -28.09 5.15 -5.20
C PHE A 22 -27.76 6.48 -5.86
N ALA A 23 -27.60 6.47 -7.17
CA ALA A 23 -27.14 7.59 -7.97
C ALA A 23 -28.24 8.13 -8.87
N ASP A 24 -28.37 9.46 -8.93
CA ASP A 24 -28.94 10.16 -10.08
C ASP A 24 -27.84 10.29 -11.15
N LEU A 25 -28.12 9.76 -12.34
CA LEU A 25 -27.21 9.76 -13.49
C LEU A 25 -27.65 10.75 -14.58
N THR A 26 -28.67 11.58 -14.35
CA THR A 26 -29.20 12.51 -15.37
C THR A 26 -28.18 13.53 -15.85
N SER A 27 -27.18 13.86 -15.00
CA SER A 27 -26.02 14.70 -15.35
C SER A 27 -24.97 13.99 -16.23
N VAL A 28 -25.07 12.66 -16.38
CA VAL A 28 -24.21 11.86 -17.25
C VAL A 28 -24.86 11.76 -18.63
N PRO A 29 -24.13 11.92 -19.75
CA PRO A 29 -24.71 11.80 -21.10
C PRO A 29 -25.49 10.48 -21.28
N ALA A 30 -26.69 10.57 -21.91
CA ALA A 30 -27.57 9.41 -22.06
C ALA A 30 -26.91 8.23 -22.79
N THR A 31 -26.03 8.51 -23.75
CA THR A 31 -25.23 7.49 -24.47
C THR A 31 -24.26 6.74 -23.59
N GLN A 32 -23.81 7.32 -22.47
CA GLN A 32 -22.88 6.66 -21.54
C GLN A 32 -23.63 5.80 -20.50
N ARG A 33 -24.88 6.14 -20.18
CA ARG A 33 -25.71 5.46 -19.18
C ARG A 33 -26.78 4.53 -19.76
N ASP A 34 -26.63 4.16 -21.02
CA ASP A 34 -27.57 3.28 -21.75
C ASP A 34 -29.05 3.78 -21.66
N GLY A 35 -29.28 5.09 -21.56
CA GLY A 35 -30.59 5.71 -21.40
C GLY A 35 -31.20 5.71 -20.00
N PHE A 36 -30.64 4.95 -19.05
CA PHE A 36 -31.14 4.86 -17.67
C PHE A 36 -30.81 6.11 -16.84
N ASN A 37 -31.74 6.53 -16.00
CA ASN A 37 -31.62 7.76 -15.21
C ASN A 37 -30.99 7.50 -13.81
N TYR A 38 -31.04 6.27 -13.32
CA TYR A 38 -30.59 5.92 -12.00
C TYR A 38 -29.55 4.79 -12.04
N GLY A 39 -28.76 4.73 -10.97
CA GLY A 39 -27.78 3.66 -10.79
C GLY A 39 -27.68 3.19 -9.34
N VAL A 40 -27.45 1.91 -9.17
CA VAL A 40 -27.05 1.30 -7.88
C VAL A 40 -25.56 1.08 -7.93
N ALA A 41 -24.82 1.74 -7.04
CA ALA A 41 -23.39 1.49 -6.83
C ALA A 41 -23.22 0.47 -5.70
N ILE A 42 -22.44 -0.57 -5.93
CA ILE A 42 -22.19 -1.64 -4.97
C ILE A 42 -20.68 -1.75 -4.77
N ALA A 43 -20.23 -1.72 -3.53
CA ALA A 43 -18.83 -1.91 -3.17
C ALA A 43 -18.66 -3.07 -2.20
N VAL A 44 -17.55 -3.81 -2.36
CA VAL A 44 -17.07 -4.80 -1.39
C VAL A 44 -15.67 -4.42 -0.94
N ALA A 45 -15.40 -4.46 0.36
CA ALA A 45 -14.09 -4.17 0.92
C ALA A 45 -13.14 -5.34 0.67
N VAL A 46 -11.88 -5.02 0.39
CA VAL A 46 -10.79 -6.00 0.36
C VAL A 46 -10.42 -6.34 1.79
N ASP A 47 -10.13 -7.61 2.07
CA ASP A 47 -9.68 -8.04 3.39
C ASP A 47 -8.49 -7.19 3.87
N PRO A 48 -8.56 -6.58 5.08
CA PRO A 48 -7.52 -5.69 5.57
C PRO A 48 -6.18 -6.39 5.80
N VAL A 49 -6.17 -7.68 6.14
CA VAL A 49 -4.93 -8.45 6.32
C VAL A 49 -4.28 -8.70 4.95
N ILE A 50 -5.07 -9.06 3.96
CA ILE A 50 -4.58 -9.31 2.59
C ILE A 50 -4.00 -8.03 1.99
N ILE A 51 -4.72 -6.88 2.08
CA ILE A 51 -4.21 -5.62 1.53
C ILE A 51 -2.97 -5.13 2.27
N ASN A 52 -2.87 -5.39 3.59
CA ASN A 52 -1.71 -5.03 4.41
C ASN A 52 -0.43 -5.79 4.01
N ASN A 53 -0.57 -6.96 3.41
CA ASN A 53 0.54 -7.83 3.02
C ASN A 53 0.98 -7.68 1.55
N ILE A 54 0.39 -6.76 0.79
CA ILE A 54 0.78 -6.51 -0.62
C ILE A 54 2.26 -6.12 -0.72
N GLY A 55 2.80 -5.40 0.27
CA GLY A 55 4.22 -5.05 0.35
C GLY A 55 4.73 -4.41 -0.93
N ASN A 56 5.56 -5.13 -1.67
CA ASN A 56 6.20 -4.67 -2.90
C ASN A 56 5.47 -5.05 -4.19
N GLY A 57 4.24 -5.49 -4.12
CA GLY A 57 3.47 -5.81 -5.31
C GLY A 57 2.42 -6.87 -5.10
N LEU A 58 2.00 -7.48 -6.21
CA LEU A 58 1.02 -8.53 -6.19
C LEU A 58 1.50 -9.74 -5.38
N THR A 59 0.69 -10.20 -4.42
CA THR A 59 0.82 -11.52 -3.78
C THR A 59 -0.22 -12.49 -4.33
N ARG A 60 -0.04 -13.78 -4.12
CA ARG A 60 -1.01 -14.79 -4.56
C ARG A 60 -2.34 -14.62 -3.85
N GLU A 61 -2.31 -14.34 -2.56
CA GLU A 61 -3.49 -14.13 -1.72
C GLU A 61 -4.29 -12.91 -2.20
N TYR A 62 -3.61 -11.81 -2.59
CA TYR A 62 -4.29 -10.64 -3.12
C TYR A 62 -4.93 -10.90 -4.48
N TYR A 63 -4.29 -11.70 -5.34
CA TYR A 63 -4.89 -12.12 -6.61
C TYR A 63 -6.12 -13.00 -6.41
N ASP A 64 -6.04 -13.98 -5.53
CA ASP A 64 -7.16 -14.89 -5.24
C ASP A 64 -8.34 -14.09 -4.61
N GLU A 65 -8.07 -13.17 -3.71
CA GLU A 65 -9.07 -12.24 -3.15
C GLU A 65 -9.68 -11.34 -4.24
N TYR A 66 -8.88 -10.82 -5.14
CA TYR A 66 -9.36 -10.04 -6.29
C TYR A 66 -10.34 -10.86 -7.14
N CYS A 67 -10.04 -12.11 -7.43
CA CYS A 67 -10.91 -13.00 -8.19
C CYS A 67 -12.20 -13.30 -7.42
N ARG A 68 -12.11 -13.64 -6.14
CA ARG A 68 -13.25 -13.89 -5.26
C ARG A 68 -14.21 -12.71 -5.18
N LEU A 69 -13.68 -11.50 -4.96
CA LEU A 69 -14.48 -10.29 -4.87
C LEU A 69 -15.14 -9.91 -6.19
N ASN A 70 -14.49 -10.17 -7.34
CA ASN A 70 -15.12 -9.96 -8.64
C ASN A 70 -16.30 -10.89 -8.86
N GLN A 71 -16.20 -12.18 -8.48
CA GLN A 71 -17.34 -13.12 -8.56
C GLN A 71 -18.49 -12.70 -7.65
N LEU A 72 -18.19 -12.26 -6.42
CA LEU A 72 -19.19 -11.72 -5.50
C LEU A 72 -19.89 -10.50 -6.09
N LEU A 73 -19.15 -9.55 -6.67
CA LEU A 73 -19.71 -8.34 -7.28
C LEU A 73 -20.61 -8.67 -8.48
N GLU A 74 -20.26 -9.65 -9.30
CA GLU A 74 -21.13 -10.11 -10.39
C GLU A 74 -22.45 -10.68 -9.85
N SER A 75 -22.41 -11.52 -8.81
CA SER A 75 -23.62 -12.07 -8.18
C SER A 75 -24.49 -10.99 -7.54
N LEU A 76 -23.87 -10.00 -6.87
CA LEU A 76 -24.57 -8.86 -6.27
C LEU A 76 -25.25 -7.98 -7.33
N ALA A 77 -24.58 -7.74 -8.48
CA ALA A 77 -25.19 -6.97 -9.56
C ALA A 77 -26.40 -7.67 -10.17
N VAL A 78 -26.31 -8.98 -10.38
CA VAL A 78 -27.45 -9.78 -10.89
C VAL A 78 -28.60 -9.75 -9.89
N LYS A 79 -28.32 -9.99 -8.60
CA LYS A 79 -29.32 -9.97 -7.54
C LYS A 79 -30.02 -8.61 -7.40
N ALA A 80 -29.26 -7.51 -7.50
CA ALA A 80 -29.84 -6.18 -7.50
C ALA A 80 -30.79 -5.97 -8.70
N ALA A 81 -30.41 -6.46 -9.88
CA ALA A 81 -31.25 -6.38 -11.07
C ALA A 81 -32.54 -7.23 -10.94
N GLU A 82 -32.45 -8.40 -10.30
CA GLU A 82 -33.64 -9.24 -10.01
C GLU A 82 -34.61 -8.51 -9.08
N VAL A 83 -34.13 -7.98 -7.96
CA VAL A 83 -34.97 -7.21 -7.03
C VAL A 83 -35.64 -6.00 -7.73
N ILE A 84 -34.90 -5.28 -8.57
CA ILE A 84 -35.49 -4.14 -9.31
C ILE A 84 -36.59 -4.60 -10.26
N LYS A 85 -36.40 -5.72 -10.95
CA LYS A 85 -37.38 -6.30 -11.89
C LYS A 85 -38.63 -6.80 -11.16
N GLU A 86 -38.53 -7.36 -9.95
CA GLU A 86 -39.66 -7.74 -9.10
C GLU A 86 -40.59 -6.55 -8.80
N TYR A 87 -40.05 -5.32 -8.75
CA TYR A 87 -40.82 -4.08 -8.60
C TYR A 87 -41.33 -3.49 -9.92
N GLY A 88 -41.15 -4.23 -11.04
CA GLY A 88 -41.68 -3.85 -12.35
C GLY A 88 -40.81 -2.87 -13.14
N PHE A 89 -39.56 -2.61 -12.74
CA PHE A 89 -38.63 -1.73 -13.41
C PHE A 89 -37.59 -2.48 -14.25
N SER A 90 -36.96 -1.76 -15.20
CA SER A 90 -35.86 -2.26 -16.01
C SER A 90 -34.55 -2.14 -15.24
N ALA A 91 -33.67 -3.12 -15.40
CA ALA A 91 -32.35 -3.11 -14.77
C ALA A 91 -31.29 -3.74 -15.68
N LEU A 92 -30.13 -3.07 -15.78
CA LEU A 92 -28.95 -3.51 -16.53
C LEU A 92 -27.76 -3.66 -15.58
N PRO A 93 -27.45 -4.91 -15.10
CA PRO A 93 -26.27 -5.14 -14.30
C PRO A 93 -25.03 -5.00 -15.16
N LYS A 94 -24.04 -4.21 -14.71
CA LYS A 94 -22.76 -4.01 -15.41
C LYS A 94 -21.77 -5.09 -14.98
N THR A 95 -21.82 -6.24 -15.65
CA THR A 95 -20.97 -7.42 -15.44
C THR A 95 -19.91 -7.52 -16.54
N LYS A 96 -18.98 -8.45 -16.42
CA LYS A 96 -17.98 -8.72 -17.48
C LYS A 96 -18.64 -9.05 -18.83
N ALA A 97 -19.82 -9.64 -18.83
CA ALA A 97 -20.53 -10.03 -20.06
C ALA A 97 -20.97 -8.81 -20.92
N ASN A 98 -21.22 -7.66 -20.30
CA ASN A 98 -21.71 -6.46 -20.99
C ASN A 98 -20.83 -5.20 -20.80
N LEU A 99 -19.68 -5.34 -20.15
CA LEU A 99 -18.71 -4.30 -19.98
C LEU A 99 -17.72 -4.35 -21.15
N ILE A 100 -17.88 -3.43 -22.11
CA ILE A 100 -17.01 -3.37 -23.29
C ILE A 100 -15.87 -2.37 -23.01
N PRO A 101 -14.63 -2.87 -22.76
CA PRO A 101 -13.50 -1.98 -22.56
C PRO A 101 -12.98 -1.44 -23.88
N ASN A 102 -12.61 -0.18 -23.89
CA ASN A 102 -11.77 0.38 -24.95
C ASN A 102 -10.31 -0.02 -24.69
N TRP A 103 -9.79 -0.95 -25.46
CA TRP A 103 -8.44 -1.47 -25.30
C TRP A 103 -7.34 -0.46 -25.68
N ALA A 104 -7.67 0.58 -26.46
CA ALA A 104 -6.68 1.58 -26.87
C ALA A 104 -6.23 2.46 -25.69
N ASP A 105 -7.16 2.80 -24.79
CA ASP A 105 -6.90 3.66 -23.63
C ASP A 105 -7.26 3.01 -22.29
N HIS A 106 -7.73 1.76 -22.32
CA HIS A 106 -8.17 1.01 -21.14
C HIS A 106 -9.30 1.71 -20.36
N SER A 107 -10.23 2.32 -21.07
CA SER A 107 -11.43 2.95 -20.50
C SER A 107 -12.68 2.08 -20.69
N THR A 108 -13.74 2.44 -20.00
CA THR A 108 -15.10 1.96 -20.24
C THR A 108 -16.02 3.17 -20.42
N ILE A 109 -17.13 3.01 -21.15
CA ILE A 109 -18.07 4.09 -21.42
C ILE A 109 -18.59 4.71 -20.12
N LEU A 110 -18.99 3.89 -19.14
CA LEU A 110 -19.39 4.33 -17.80
C LEU A 110 -18.63 3.53 -16.75
N PRO A 111 -17.57 4.08 -16.16
CA PRO A 111 -16.85 3.41 -15.07
C PRO A 111 -17.71 3.28 -13.82
N HIS A 112 -17.66 2.14 -13.11
CA HIS A 112 -18.36 1.94 -11.83
C HIS A 112 -18.06 3.03 -10.80
N LYS A 113 -16.83 3.57 -10.80
CA LYS A 113 -16.45 4.68 -9.90
C LYS A 113 -17.22 5.97 -10.18
N THR A 114 -17.66 6.20 -11.43
CA THR A 114 -18.54 7.33 -11.74
C THR A 114 -19.90 7.15 -11.10
N VAL A 115 -20.50 5.96 -11.20
CA VAL A 115 -21.76 5.65 -10.51
C VAL A 115 -21.59 5.78 -8.99
N ALA A 116 -20.45 5.31 -8.45
CA ALA A 116 -20.15 5.38 -7.03
C ALA A 116 -19.99 6.82 -6.49
N THR A 117 -19.37 7.73 -7.25
CA THR A 117 -19.29 9.15 -6.86
C THR A 117 -20.66 9.83 -6.94
N ARG A 118 -21.49 9.52 -7.97
CA ARG A 118 -22.87 10.01 -8.05
C ARG A 118 -23.76 9.45 -6.94
N ALA A 119 -23.45 8.27 -6.41
CA ALA A 119 -24.15 7.65 -5.30
C ALA A 119 -23.59 8.08 -3.90
N GLY A 120 -22.69 9.06 -3.85
CA GLY A 120 -22.15 9.57 -2.60
C GLY A 120 -21.23 8.62 -1.84
N LEU A 121 -20.76 7.51 -2.43
CA LEU A 121 -19.94 6.51 -1.72
C LEU A 121 -18.51 6.99 -1.45
N GLY A 122 -18.07 8.05 -2.12
CA GLY A 122 -16.72 8.59 -1.96
C GLY A 122 -16.29 9.41 -3.19
N TRP A 123 -15.01 9.73 -3.27
CA TRP A 123 -14.43 10.56 -4.33
C TRP A 123 -13.39 9.80 -5.13
N ILE A 124 -13.02 10.32 -6.30
CA ILE A 124 -11.84 9.84 -7.02
C ILE A 124 -10.59 10.46 -6.37
N GLY A 125 -9.73 9.61 -5.84
CA GLY A 125 -8.47 10.03 -5.24
C GLY A 125 -7.40 10.34 -6.29
N LYS A 126 -6.29 10.97 -5.85
CA LYS A 126 -5.08 11.15 -6.68
C LYS A 126 -4.52 9.83 -7.25
N CYS A 127 -4.89 8.69 -6.65
CA CYS A 127 -4.60 7.34 -7.16
C CYS A 127 -5.49 6.88 -8.32
N ALA A 128 -6.39 7.72 -8.81
CA ALA A 128 -7.40 7.42 -9.83
C ALA A 128 -8.39 6.28 -9.47
N LEU A 129 -8.46 5.89 -8.20
CA LEU A 129 -9.42 4.93 -7.65
C LEU A 129 -10.49 5.66 -6.85
N LEU A 130 -11.63 5.00 -6.62
CA LEU A 130 -12.57 5.45 -5.59
C LEU A 130 -11.90 5.38 -4.22
N VAL A 131 -12.07 6.44 -3.42
CA VAL A 131 -11.66 6.50 -2.02
C VAL A 131 -12.90 6.75 -1.18
N THR A 132 -13.15 5.88 -0.21
CA THR A 132 -14.24 6.00 0.77
C THR A 132 -13.69 6.46 2.11
N GLU A 133 -14.53 7.01 2.98
CA GLU A 133 -14.11 7.45 4.32
C GLU A 133 -13.66 6.27 5.20
N GLU A 134 -14.39 5.14 5.12
CA GLU A 134 -14.22 4.00 6.01
C GLU A 134 -13.12 3.04 5.55
N TYR A 135 -13.06 2.73 4.23
CA TYR A 135 -12.19 1.68 3.67
C TYR A 135 -11.04 2.26 2.82
N GLY A 136 -10.99 3.59 2.67
CA GLY A 136 -10.06 4.20 1.74
C GLY A 136 -10.29 3.71 0.32
N SER A 137 -9.23 3.39 -0.40
CA SER A 137 -9.31 2.79 -1.75
C SER A 137 -9.28 1.26 -1.76
N ALA A 138 -9.39 0.62 -0.58
CA ALA A 138 -9.44 -0.84 -0.44
C ALA A 138 -10.85 -1.40 -0.72
N VAL A 139 -11.45 -1.00 -1.82
CA VAL A 139 -12.79 -1.45 -2.25
C VAL A 139 -12.78 -1.89 -3.72
N ARG A 140 -13.62 -2.87 -4.04
CA ARG A 140 -13.96 -3.28 -5.40
C ARG A 140 -15.39 -2.87 -5.69
N LEU A 141 -15.70 -2.58 -6.96
CA LEU A 141 -16.95 -1.94 -7.37
C LEU A 141 -17.66 -2.70 -8.47
N THR A 142 -18.99 -2.66 -8.41
CA THR A 142 -19.88 -2.91 -9.54
C THR A 142 -21.04 -1.91 -9.54
N SER A 143 -21.88 -1.92 -10.56
CA SER A 143 -23.06 -1.07 -10.64
C SER A 143 -24.17 -1.72 -11.45
N VAL A 144 -25.40 -1.29 -11.18
CA VAL A 144 -26.60 -1.63 -11.96
C VAL A 144 -27.25 -0.33 -12.40
N LEU A 145 -27.58 -0.24 -13.68
CA LEU A 145 -28.35 0.89 -14.23
C LEU A 145 -29.83 0.54 -14.23
N THR A 146 -30.70 1.52 -13.96
CA THR A 146 -32.15 1.30 -13.87
C THR A 146 -32.95 2.55 -14.19
N ASP A 147 -34.19 2.35 -14.62
CA ASP A 147 -35.23 3.41 -14.75
C ASP A 147 -36.05 3.55 -13.44
N ALA A 148 -35.85 2.66 -12.46
CA ALA A 148 -36.50 2.74 -11.17
C ALA A 148 -36.12 4.05 -10.44
N PRO A 149 -37.08 4.84 -9.98
CA PRO A 149 -36.81 6.04 -9.19
C PRO A 149 -36.32 5.61 -7.80
N LEU A 150 -35.02 5.78 -7.56
CA LEU A 150 -34.36 5.42 -6.30
C LEU A 150 -34.25 6.63 -5.35
N LYS A 151 -34.10 6.39 -4.05
CA LYS A 151 -33.74 7.43 -3.07
C LYS A 151 -32.24 7.72 -3.19
N VAL A 152 -31.89 8.66 -4.06
CA VAL A 152 -30.49 9.01 -4.35
C VAL A 152 -29.81 9.75 -3.22
N SER A 153 -28.50 9.65 -3.15
CA SER A 153 -27.62 10.39 -2.23
C SER A 153 -27.05 11.64 -2.95
N GLU A 154 -26.52 12.58 -2.15
CA GLU A 154 -25.77 13.71 -2.68
C GLU A 154 -24.49 13.23 -3.36
N PRO A 155 -24.20 13.70 -4.58
CA PRO A 155 -23.02 13.30 -5.30
C PRO A 155 -21.74 13.93 -4.75
N VAL A 156 -20.61 13.26 -4.93
CA VAL A 156 -19.29 13.81 -4.62
C VAL A 156 -18.59 14.24 -5.90
N ASP A 157 -18.35 15.53 -6.06
CA ASP A 157 -17.84 16.16 -7.28
C ASP A 157 -16.35 16.50 -7.24
N HIS A 158 -15.74 16.48 -6.08
CA HIS A 158 -14.34 16.85 -5.87
C HIS A 158 -13.59 15.83 -5.01
N SER A 159 -12.28 15.76 -5.24
CA SER A 159 -11.39 14.91 -4.44
C SER A 159 -11.16 15.52 -3.04
N HIS A 160 -11.29 14.69 -2.00
CA HIS A 160 -10.99 15.07 -0.61
C HIS A 160 -9.56 14.69 -0.19
N CYS A 161 -8.66 14.40 -1.13
CA CYS A 161 -7.26 14.07 -0.83
C CYS A 161 -6.45 15.24 -0.26
N GLY A 162 -6.84 16.49 -0.53
CA GLY A 162 -6.15 17.68 -0.04
C GLY A 162 -4.66 17.67 -0.43
N THR A 163 -3.81 17.95 0.54
CA THR A 163 -2.34 17.97 0.37
C THR A 163 -1.69 16.58 0.39
N CYS A 164 -2.45 15.51 0.70
CA CYS A 164 -1.92 14.16 0.74
C CYS A 164 -1.41 13.72 -0.66
N ASP A 165 -0.20 13.19 -0.72
CA ASP A 165 0.47 12.71 -1.93
C ASP A 165 1.09 11.30 -1.77
N SER A 166 0.72 10.55 -0.72
CA SER A 166 1.30 9.24 -0.40
C SER A 166 1.28 8.26 -1.58
N CYS A 167 0.15 8.17 -2.32
CA CYS A 167 0.06 7.31 -3.49
C CYS A 167 0.94 7.79 -4.65
N VAL A 168 1.14 9.11 -4.79
CA VAL A 168 1.98 9.73 -5.84
C VAL A 168 3.45 9.40 -5.59
N ARG A 169 3.93 9.67 -4.37
CA ARG A 169 5.33 9.42 -3.96
C ARG A 169 5.71 7.95 -4.02
N ASN A 170 4.79 7.05 -3.70
CA ASN A 170 5.04 5.61 -3.65
C ASN A 170 4.63 4.87 -4.94
N CYS A 171 4.17 5.57 -6.00
CA CYS A 171 3.83 4.93 -7.27
C CYS A 171 5.09 4.43 -7.99
N PRO A 172 5.30 3.11 -8.17
CA PRO A 172 6.51 2.59 -8.81
C PRO A 172 6.57 2.87 -10.32
N ALA A 173 5.44 3.30 -10.90
CA ALA A 173 5.32 3.68 -12.31
C ALA A 173 5.40 5.19 -12.54
N THR A 174 5.46 6.02 -11.47
CA THR A 174 5.29 7.48 -11.57
C THR A 174 4.08 7.90 -12.41
N ALA A 175 3.00 7.13 -12.34
CA ALA A 175 1.83 7.26 -13.20
C ALA A 175 0.80 8.30 -12.71
N LEU A 176 1.02 8.91 -11.55
CA LEU A 176 0.08 9.83 -10.90
C LEU A 176 0.68 11.23 -10.89
N SER A 177 -0.07 12.24 -11.39
CA SER A 177 0.39 13.63 -11.43
C SER A 177 0.38 14.32 -10.07
N GLY A 178 -0.55 13.90 -9.18
CA GLY A 178 -0.79 14.56 -7.90
C GLY A 178 -1.95 15.57 -7.93
N ASP A 179 -2.55 15.79 -9.09
CA ASP A 179 -3.71 16.69 -9.22
C ASP A 179 -4.94 16.15 -8.51
N LEU A 180 -5.77 17.07 -8.01
CA LEU A 180 -7.04 16.75 -7.40
C LEU A 180 -8.10 16.54 -8.50
N TRP A 181 -8.78 15.41 -8.41
CA TRP A 181 -9.90 15.14 -9.30
C TRP A 181 -11.10 16.05 -8.99
N SER A 182 -11.77 16.47 -10.06
CA SER A 182 -13.10 17.06 -10.03
C SER A 182 -13.93 16.51 -11.20
N VAL A 183 -15.25 16.63 -11.11
CA VAL A 183 -16.14 16.29 -12.22
C VAL A 183 -15.75 17.08 -13.48
N GLY A 184 -15.65 16.40 -14.62
CA GLY A 184 -15.19 16.98 -15.89
C GLY A 184 -13.68 16.91 -16.12
N LEU A 185 -12.84 16.64 -15.11
CA LEU A 185 -11.42 16.44 -15.32
C LEU A 185 -11.17 15.10 -16.05
N GLN A 186 -10.53 15.19 -17.20
CA GLN A 186 -10.17 14.02 -18.00
C GLN A 186 -9.13 13.17 -17.27
N ARG A 187 -9.32 11.83 -17.27
CA ARG A 187 -8.45 10.86 -16.59
C ARG A 187 -6.98 11.05 -16.92
N ASP A 188 -6.64 11.25 -18.18
CA ASP A 188 -5.24 11.30 -18.66
C ASP A 188 -4.50 12.58 -18.21
N LYS A 189 -5.20 13.55 -17.62
CA LYS A 189 -4.56 14.72 -17.01
C LYS A 189 -3.92 14.41 -15.67
N PHE A 190 -4.44 13.42 -14.92
CA PHE A 190 -3.91 13.08 -13.59
C PHE A 190 -3.46 11.63 -13.44
N PHE A 191 -3.67 10.76 -14.46
CA PHE A 191 -3.30 9.36 -14.43
C PHE A 191 -2.80 8.84 -15.77
N ASN A 192 -1.53 8.43 -15.82
CA ASN A 192 -0.94 7.75 -16.98
C ASN A 192 -1.23 6.24 -16.91
N THR A 193 -2.32 5.82 -17.57
CA THR A 193 -2.77 4.42 -17.58
C THR A 193 -1.73 3.47 -18.16
N GLN A 194 -1.04 3.87 -19.24
CA GLN A 194 -0.06 3.01 -19.91
C GLN A 194 1.17 2.78 -19.03
N ALA A 195 1.69 3.83 -18.38
CA ALA A 195 2.82 3.69 -17.45
C ALA A 195 2.46 2.77 -16.27
N CYS A 196 1.26 2.95 -15.68
CA CYS A 196 0.77 2.09 -14.61
C CYS A 196 0.69 0.63 -15.08
N ARG A 197 0.05 0.35 -16.22
CA ARG A 197 -0.11 -0.99 -16.79
C ARG A 197 1.22 -1.67 -17.03
N ASN A 198 2.15 -1.02 -17.71
CA ASN A 198 3.47 -1.58 -18.00
C ASN A 198 4.19 -2.00 -16.70
N LYS A 199 4.12 -1.16 -15.68
CA LYS A 199 4.76 -1.44 -14.39
C LYS A 199 4.06 -2.55 -13.63
N THR A 200 2.72 -2.61 -13.67
CA THR A 200 1.96 -3.65 -12.98
C THR A 200 2.21 -5.02 -13.60
N VAL A 201 2.26 -5.14 -14.92
CA VAL A 201 2.63 -6.40 -15.60
C VAL A 201 4.01 -6.88 -15.18
N GLN A 202 5.01 -5.98 -15.12
CA GLN A 202 6.35 -6.34 -14.64
C GLN A 202 6.35 -6.84 -13.19
N ARG A 203 5.53 -6.25 -12.32
CA ARG A 203 5.48 -6.59 -10.90
C ARG A 203 4.67 -7.87 -10.62
N SER A 204 3.63 -8.14 -11.41
CA SER A 204 2.79 -9.33 -11.26
C SER A 204 3.36 -10.59 -11.92
N TRP A 205 4.35 -10.45 -12.79
CA TRP A 205 4.92 -11.54 -13.60
C TRP A 205 5.24 -12.82 -12.82
N ARG A 206 5.81 -12.67 -11.61
CA ARG A 206 6.22 -13.82 -10.77
C ARG A 206 5.06 -14.52 -10.07
N VAL A 207 3.89 -13.87 -9.97
CA VAL A 207 2.72 -14.38 -9.27
C VAL A 207 1.68 -14.88 -10.26
N VAL A 208 1.29 -14.01 -11.22
CA VAL A 208 0.36 -14.34 -12.31
C VAL A 208 0.80 -13.56 -13.55
N ALA A 209 1.30 -14.27 -14.56
CA ALA A 209 1.78 -13.65 -15.80
C ALA A 209 0.64 -12.94 -16.53
N GLY A 210 0.91 -11.72 -17.00
CA GLY A 210 -0.03 -10.91 -17.77
C GLY A 210 -1.05 -10.11 -16.97
N GLU A 211 -1.15 -10.32 -15.66
CA GLU A 211 -2.05 -9.53 -14.81
C GLU A 211 -1.58 -8.10 -14.59
N THR A 212 -2.54 -7.19 -14.37
CA THR A 212 -2.30 -5.76 -14.21
C THR A 212 -2.66 -5.27 -12.81
N LEU A 213 -2.24 -6.03 -11.79
CA LEU A 213 -2.49 -5.72 -10.39
C LEU A 213 -1.20 -5.29 -9.68
N CYS A 214 -1.29 -4.27 -8.85
CA CYS A 214 -0.20 -3.81 -7.99
C CYS A 214 -0.68 -3.55 -6.57
N GLY A 215 -1.74 -2.78 -6.38
CA GLY A 215 -2.35 -2.48 -5.08
C GLY A 215 -1.58 -1.48 -4.20
N LEU A 216 -0.36 -1.07 -4.55
CA LEU A 216 0.47 -0.22 -3.68
C LEU A 216 -0.18 1.15 -3.39
N CYS A 217 -0.80 1.78 -4.38
CA CYS A 217 -1.54 3.04 -4.18
C CYS A 217 -2.76 2.87 -3.25
N ILE A 218 -3.31 1.64 -3.12
CA ILE A 218 -4.35 1.29 -2.16
C ILE A 218 -3.74 1.20 -0.75
N LEU A 219 -2.67 0.40 -0.59
CA LEU A 219 -2.01 0.16 0.69
C LEU A 219 -1.54 1.45 1.36
N VAL A 220 -0.87 2.35 0.60
CA VAL A 220 -0.29 3.58 1.16
C VAL A 220 -1.30 4.70 1.40
N CYS A 221 -2.57 4.54 1.02
CA CYS A 221 -3.61 5.53 1.25
C CYS A 221 -3.87 5.67 2.76
N PRO A 222 -3.83 6.89 3.34
CA PRO A 222 -4.06 7.09 4.77
C PRO A 222 -5.43 6.59 5.25
N ARG A 223 -6.46 6.64 4.39
CA ARG A 223 -7.79 6.09 4.71
C ARG A 223 -7.76 4.57 4.76
N THR A 224 -7.08 3.91 3.80
CA THR A 224 -6.87 2.46 3.83
C THR A 224 -6.02 2.05 5.04
N ARG A 225 -4.98 2.82 5.38
CA ARG A 225 -4.21 2.58 6.61
C ARG A 225 -5.08 2.60 7.85
N LYS A 226 -6.00 3.60 7.96
CA LYS A 226 -6.95 3.69 9.08
C LYS A 226 -7.84 2.44 9.12
N TYR A 227 -8.35 1.99 7.98
CA TYR A 227 -9.14 0.77 7.86
C TYR A 227 -8.36 -0.47 8.35
N ILE A 228 -7.11 -0.66 7.91
CA ILE A 228 -6.25 -1.77 8.35
C ILE A 228 -6.07 -1.74 9.87
N ILE A 229 -5.73 -0.58 10.44
CA ILE A 229 -5.50 -0.45 11.88
C ILE A 229 -6.80 -0.71 12.67
N SER A 230 -7.96 -0.24 12.20
CA SER A 230 -9.25 -0.43 12.86
C SER A 230 -9.70 -1.90 12.87
N SER A 231 -9.16 -2.74 12.00
CA SER A 231 -9.39 -4.19 12.02
C SER A 231 -8.56 -4.95 13.07
N GLY A 232 -7.71 -4.24 13.83
CA GLY A 232 -6.79 -4.84 14.80
C GLY A 232 -5.43 -5.28 14.22
N ALA A 233 -5.20 -5.08 12.92
CA ALA A 233 -3.94 -5.46 12.29
C ALA A 233 -2.86 -4.37 12.47
N GLU A 234 -1.61 -4.79 12.68
CA GLU A 234 -0.45 -3.87 12.64
C GLU A 234 -0.18 -3.49 11.18
N TYR A 235 -0.09 -2.18 10.89
CA TYR A 235 0.18 -1.69 9.53
C TYR A 235 1.63 -1.95 9.09
N ASN A 236 1.82 -2.75 8.05
CA ASN A 236 3.12 -3.29 7.64
C ASN A 236 3.91 -2.43 6.64
N PHE A 237 3.37 -1.31 6.16
CA PHE A 237 4.10 -0.43 5.25
C PHE A 237 5.00 0.56 6.01
N PRO A 238 6.22 0.89 5.52
CA PRO A 238 6.89 0.27 4.37
C PRO A 238 7.39 -1.14 4.69
N PRO A 239 7.38 -2.05 3.70
CA PRO A 239 7.86 -3.42 3.88
C PRO A 239 9.38 -3.46 4.06
N VAL A 240 9.87 -4.52 4.68
CA VAL A 240 11.29 -4.84 4.75
C VAL A 240 11.62 -5.88 3.69
N ASP A 241 12.62 -5.61 2.86
CA ASP A 241 13.05 -6.47 1.77
C ASP A 241 14.53 -6.82 1.85
N ILE A 242 14.93 -7.89 1.16
CA ILE A 242 16.33 -8.20 0.91
C ILE A 242 16.88 -7.20 -0.12
N ALA A 243 18.04 -6.61 0.17
CA ALA A 243 18.73 -5.72 -0.75
C ALA A 243 19.31 -6.51 -1.94
N ALA A 244 19.17 -5.97 -3.14
CA ALA A 244 19.82 -6.47 -4.33
C ALA A 244 21.15 -5.74 -4.58
N GLY A 245 22.01 -6.28 -5.45
CA GLY A 245 23.31 -5.66 -5.78
C GLY A 245 23.22 -4.21 -6.27
N GLY A 246 22.14 -3.85 -6.97
CA GLY A 246 21.86 -2.47 -7.40
C GLY A 246 21.49 -1.49 -6.29
N ASP A 247 21.14 -1.98 -5.11
CA ASP A 247 20.77 -1.14 -3.96
C ASP A 247 21.99 -0.70 -3.12
N LEU A 248 23.14 -1.37 -3.28
CA LEU A 248 24.29 -1.26 -2.37
C LEU A 248 24.89 0.14 -2.36
N GLU A 249 24.89 0.85 -3.47
CA GLU A 249 25.38 2.23 -3.54
C GLU A 249 24.48 3.19 -2.76
N GLU A 250 23.15 3.05 -2.90
CA GLU A 250 22.19 3.87 -2.15
C GLU A 250 22.26 3.55 -0.65
N ILE A 251 22.40 2.26 -0.28
CA ILE A 251 22.59 1.83 1.12
C ILE A 251 23.89 2.41 1.70
N LEU A 252 24.98 2.43 0.95
CA LEU A 252 26.25 3.01 1.39
C LEU A 252 26.13 4.51 1.61
N ASN A 253 25.46 5.23 0.71
CA ASN A 253 25.19 6.66 0.87
C ASN A 253 24.33 6.96 2.09
N LEU A 254 23.27 6.15 2.32
CA LEU A 254 22.46 6.22 3.53
C LEU A 254 23.28 5.93 4.79
N GLN A 255 24.18 4.94 4.75
CA GLN A 255 25.06 4.61 5.86
C GLN A 255 25.95 5.80 6.23
N LYS A 256 26.60 6.41 5.25
CA LYS A 256 27.45 7.58 5.48
C LYS A 256 26.65 8.76 6.04
N LEU A 257 25.40 8.93 5.61
CA LEU A 257 24.52 9.98 6.16
C LEU A 257 24.14 9.68 7.62
N ALA A 258 23.69 8.46 7.91
CA ALA A 258 23.22 8.07 9.25
C ALA A 258 24.32 8.06 10.31
N TYR A 259 25.54 7.61 9.95
CA TYR A 259 26.66 7.53 10.87
C TYR A 259 27.33 8.88 11.19
N ARG A 260 26.94 9.97 10.52
CA ARG A 260 27.43 11.34 10.89
C ARG A 260 27.06 11.70 12.34
N SER A 261 25.89 11.26 12.81
CA SER A 261 25.46 11.51 14.18
C SER A 261 26.32 10.75 15.20
N GLU A 262 26.69 9.50 14.89
CA GLU A 262 27.61 8.71 15.73
C GLU A 262 29.01 9.32 15.74
N ALA A 263 29.54 9.70 14.57
CA ALA A 263 30.83 10.36 14.46
C ALA A 263 30.90 11.67 15.27
N ALA A 264 29.81 12.44 15.28
CA ALA A 264 29.73 13.68 16.06
C ALA A 264 29.77 13.44 17.59
N ILE A 265 29.15 12.34 18.09
CA ILE A 265 29.18 11.98 19.52
C ILE A 265 30.62 11.76 20.02
N TYR A 266 31.46 11.12 19.20
CA TYR A 266 32.83 10.78 19.56
C TYR A 266 33.88 11.71 18.96
N ASN A 267 33.45 12.72 18.17
CA ASN A 267 34.31 13.59 17.37
C ASN A 267 35.32 12.81 16.51
N ASP A 268 34.87 11.68 15.95
CA ASP A 268 35.69 10.80 15.11
C ASP A 268 34.96 10.51 13.78
N TYR A 269 35.40 11.12 12.71
CA TYR A 269 34.87 10.95 11.36
C TYR A 269 35.63 9.90 10.54
N GLY A 270 36.66 9.27 11.13
CA GLY A 270 37.44 8.18 10.55
C GLY A 270 36.85 6.79 10.80
N ILE A 271 35.69 6.69 11.45
CA ILE A 271 35.05 5.40 11.76
C ILE A 271 34.74 4.59 10.49
N ALA A 272 34.92 3.28 10.56
CA ALA A 272 34.74 2.37 9.42
C ALA A 272 33.44 2.53 8.64
N PRO A 273 32.26 2.80 9.24
CA PRO A 273 31.04 3.03 8.48
C PRO A 273 31.07 4.26 7.57
N LEU A 274 31.85 5.29 7.88
CA LEU A 274 31.99 6.51 7.07
C LEU A 274 33.02 6.36 5.96
N THR A 275 34.04 5.56 6.16
CA THR A 275 35.14 5.35 5.22
C THR A 275 34.92 4.19 4.26
N GLN A 276 33.94 3.32 4.52
CA GLN A 276 33.62 2.14 3.70
C GLN A 276 33.41 2.52 2.22
N THR A 277 34.01 1.72 1.33
CA THR A 277 33.91 1.86 -0.12
C THR A 277 32.75 1.01 -0.70
N LEU A 278 32.40 1.26 -1.96
CA LEU A 278 31.39 0.46 -2.66
C LEU A 278 31.88 -0.99 -2.92
N GLU A 279 33.16 -1.19 -3.11
CA GLU A 279 33.73 -2.51 -3.29
C GLU A 279 33.63 -3.33 -2.00
N GLU A 280 33.98 -2.74 -0.86
CA GLU A 280 33.88 -3.38 0.44
C GLU A 280 32.45 -3.77 0.84
N ILE A 281 31.44 -2.91 0.55
CA ILE A 281 30.04 -3.30 0.82
C ILE A 281 29.55 -4.40 -0.13
N ARG A 282 30.04 -4.44 -1.38
CA ARG A 282 29.75 -5.53 -2.31
C ARG A 282 30.34 -6.87 -1.81
N ASP A 283 31.57 -6.85 -1.34
CA ASP A 283 32.19 -8.04 -0.76
C ASP A 283 31.43 -8.48 0.51
N GLU A 284 31.09 -7.55 1.39
CA GLU A 284 30.31 -7.85 2.60
C GLU A 284 28.93 -8.46 2.25
N ALA A 285 28.27 -7.99 1.18
CA ALA A 285 26.99 -8.51 0.71
C ALA A 285 27.04 -9.97 0.22
N THR A 286 28.20 -10.50 -0.08
CA THR A 286 28.37 -11.94 -0.43
C THR A 286 28.28 -12.85 0.81
N ARG A 287 28.47 -12.30 2.00
CA ARG A 287 28.57 -13.03 3.30
C ARG A 287 27.47 -12.66 4.28
N CYS A 288 26.73 -11.58 4.01
CA CYS A 288 25.68 -11.05 4.89
C CYS A 288 24.33 -11.03 4.20
N ILE A 289 23.27 -11.26 4.95
CA ILE A 289 21.94 -10.81 4.58
C ILE A 289 21.88 -9.32 4.85
N ILE A 290 21.52 -8.53 3.83
CA ILE A 290 21.29 -7.09 3.94
C ILE A 290 19.79 -6.85 3.69
N LEU A 291 19.10 -6.26 4.66
CA LEU A 291 17.71 -5.85 4.53
C LEU A 291 17.62 -4.35 4.31
N LYS A 292 16.58 -3.93 3.57
CA LYS A 292 16.27 -2.53 3.30
C LYS A 292 14.80 -2.22 3.52
N VAL A 293 14.51 -0.96 3.78
CA VAL A 293 13.17 -0.37 3.77
C VAL A 293 13.14 0.75 2.74
N VAL A 294 12.16 0.71 1.85
CA VAL A 294 11.96 1.73 0.81
C VAL A 294 10.69 2.52 1.10
N GLU A 295 10.80 3.84 1.22
CA GLU A 295 9.67 4.77 1.32
C GLU A 295 9.96 5.94 0.36
N ASP A 296 8.92 6.49 -0.29
CA ASP A 296 9.04 7.56 -1.27
C ASP A 296 10.08 7.28 -2.39
N ARG A 297 10.21 6.01 -2.79
CA ARG A 297 11.16 5.51 -3.79
C ARG A 297 12.64 5.65 -3.41
N LYS A 298 12.94 5.84 -2.12
CA LYS A 298 14.29 5.91 -1.57
C LYS A 298 14.48 4.85 -0.52
N ILE A 299 15.68 4.35 -0.38
CA ILE A 299 16.06 3.49 0.74
C ILE A 299 16.21 4.37 1.97
N VAL A 300 15.31 4.17 2.94
CA VAL A 300 15.23 4.99 4.17
C VAL A 300 15.72 4.25 5.41
N GLY A 301 16.04 2.96 5.28
CA GLY A 301 16.61 2.16 6.36
C GLY A 301 17.26 0.90 5.84
N SER A 302 18.27 0.41 6.54
CA SER A 302 18.94 -0.86 6.25
C SER A 302 19.51 -1.47 7.52
N VAL A 303 19.68 -2.78 7.51
CA VAL A 303 20.40 -3.56 8.54
C VAL A 303 21.07 -4.74 7.84
N ARG A 304 22.16 -5.23 8.39
CA ARG A 304 22.83 -6.44 7.88
C ARG A 304 23.21 -7.38 9.02
N ALA A 305 23.22 -8.67 8.69
CA ALA A 305 23.64 -9.70 9.62
C ALA A 305 24.25 -10.90 8.90
N TYR A 306 25.06 -11.63 9.62
CA TYR A 306 25.60 -12.93 9.23
C TYR A 306 25.61 -13.88 10.43
N GLU A 307 25.56 -15.18 10.14
CA GLU A 307 25.69 -16.20 11.18
C GLU A 307 27.09 -16.79 11.19
N LYS A 308 27.60 -17.00 12.37
CA LYS A 308 28.83 -17.74 12.60
C LYS A 308 28.76 -18.47 13.95
N ASP A 309 29.07 -19.76 13.94
CA ASP A 309 29.16 -20.63 15.15
C ASP A 309 27.90 -20.54 16.05
N GLY A 310 26.67 -20.58 15.41
CA GLY A 310 25.38 -20.52 16.12
C GLY A 310 25.05 -19.15 16.70
N THR A 311 25.73 -18.10 16.25
CA THR A 311 25.47 -16.72 16.65
C THR A 311 25.23 -15.83 15.41
N CYS A 312 24.10 -15.13 15.38
CA CYS A 312 23.81 -14.10 14.40
C CYS A 312 24.38 -12.75 14.86
N TYR A 313 25.33 -12.24 14.10
CA TYR A 313 25.95 -10.93 14.33
C TYR A 313 25.23 -9.87 13.52
N ILE A 314 24.52 -8.97 14.22
CA ILE A 314 23.73 -7.90 13.61
C ILE A 314 24.53 -6.60 13.65
N GLY A 315 24.64 -5.94 12.52
CA GLY A 315 25.38 -4.68 12.40
C GLY A 315 24.76 -3.69 11.45
N LYS A 316 25.28 -2.45 11.53
CA LYS A 316 24.93 -1.36 10.64
C LYS A 316 23.41 -1.15 10.45
N LEU A 317 22.65 -1.19 11.58
CA LEU A 317 21.28 -0.72 11.61
C LEU A 317 21.27 0.80 11.38
N ILE A 318 20.71 1.22 10.27
CA ILE A 318 20.67 2.63 9.87
C ILE A 318 19.27 3.02 9.45
N VAL A 319 18.89 4.25 9.78
CA VAL A 319 17.65 4.89 9.36
C VAL A 319 17.97 6.32 8.95
N ALA A 320 17.40 6.77 7.82
CA ALA A 320 17.55 8.15 7.36
C ALA A 320 17.07 9.13 8.45
N PRO A 321 17.78 10.24 8.72
CA PRO A 321 17.42 11.18 9.79
C PRO A 321 15.97 11.65 9.73
N ASP A 322 15.46 12.00 8.53
CA ASP A 322 14.09 12.48 8.30
C ASP A 322 13.01 11.42 8.52
N TYR A 323 13.41 10.14 8.62
CA TYR A 323 12.54 8.99 8.84
C TYR A 323 12.72 8.37 10.24
N SER A 324 13.48 9.01 11.11
CA SER A 324 13.69 8.58 12.48
C SER A 324 12.39 8.57 13.30
N ASN A 325 12.31 7.73 14.34
CA ASN A 325 11.15 7.60 15.24
C ASN A 325 9.83 7.13 14.57
N ARG A 326 9.89 6.60 13.33
CA ARG A 326 8.73 6.01 12.62
C ARG A 326 8.64 4.48 12.76
N GLY A 327 9.41 3.87 13.66
CA GLY A 327 9.42 2.43 13.89
C GLY A 327 10.25 1.61 12.90
N ILE A 328 10.91 2.24 11.91
CA ILE A 328 11.68 1.55 10.85
C ILE A 328 12.80 0.69 11.45
N GLY A 329 13.56 1.21 12.42
CA GLY A 329 14.62 0.44 13.08
C GLY A 329 14.10 -0.81 13.80
N LYS A 330 12.95 -0.71 14.50
CA LYS A 330 12.30 -1.86 15.13
C LYS A 330 11.86 -2.91 14.09
N LYS A 331 11.28 -2.47 12.96
CA LYS A 331 10.87 -3.37 11.86
C LYS A 331 12.07 -4.09 11.25
N LEU A 332 13.16 -3.38 10.99
CA LEU A 332 14.39 -3.95 10.44
C LEU A 332 14.98 -5.01 11.40
N MET A 333 15.06 -4.71 12.69
CA MET A 333 15.54 -5.66 13.69
C MET A 333 14.67 -6.92 13.76
N GLY A 334 13.34 -6.76 13.84
CA GLY A 334 12.43 -7.91 13.86
C GLY A 334 12.46 -8.73 12.58
N ALA A 335 12.72 -8.12 11.42
CA ALA A 335 12.85 -8.82 10.16
C ALA A 335 14.19 -9.58 10.05
N ILE A 336 15.29 -8.97 10.46
CA ILE A 336 16.61 -9.63 10.39
C ILE A 336 16.72 -10.79 11.37
N GLU A 337 16.13 -10.70 12.57
CA GLU A 337 16.05 -11.81 13.51
C GLU A 337 15.30 -13.02 12.92
N LYS A 338 14.22 -12.80 12.17
CA LYS A 338 13.46 -13.85 11.46
C LYS A 338 14.26 -14.55 10.36
N CYS A 339 15.30 -13.92 9.82
CA CYS A 339 16.17 -14.56 8.83
C CYS A 339 17.12 -15.60 9.46
N PHE A 340 17.27 -15.60 10.81
CA PHE A 340 18.23 -16.43 11.55
C PHE A 340 17.58 -17.02 12.81
N GLU A 341 16.42 -17.69 12.64
CA GLU A 341 15.70 -18.27 13.79
C GLU A 341 16.47 -19.38 14.50
N GLY A 342 16.34 -19.44 15.82
CA GLY A 342 16.93 -20.51 16.65
C GLY A 342 18.38 -20.32 17.03
N VAL A 343 18.98 -19.14 16.79
CA VAL A 343 20.37 -18.81 17.15
C VAL A 343 20.42 -17.68 18.17
N ARG A 344 21.55 -17.48 18.80
CA ARG A 344 21.81 -16.31 19.63
C ARG A 344 22.05 -15.09 18.76
N TYR A 345 21.51 -13.94 19.16
CA TYR A 345 21.76 -12.67 18.47
C TYR A 345 22.76 -11.83 19.24
N GLU A 346 23.71 -11.23 18.54
CA GLU A 346 24.73 -10.36 19.09
C GLU A 346 24.88 -9.10 18.25
N LEU A 347 25.03 -7.97 18.92
CA LEU A 347 25.34 -6.67 18.31
C LEU A 347 26.19 -5.84 19.26
N PHE A 348 26.75 -4.74 18.75
CA PHE A 348 27.41 -3.74 19.58
C PHE A 348 27.05 -2.32 19.17
N THR A 349 27.19 -1.39 20.10
CA THR A 349 27.03 0.04 19.88
C THR A 349 27.99 0.83 20.75
N GLY A 350 28.21 2.09 20.43
CA GLY A 350 29.02 2.97 21.26
C GLY A 350 28.35 3.28 22.60
N HIS A 351 29.15 3.41 23.66
CA HIS A 351 28.63 3.61 25.02
C HIS A 351 27.89 4.92 25.25
N LEU A 352 28.12 5.95 24.42
CA LEU A 352 27.40 7.23 24.45
C LEU A 352 26.22 7.29 23.47
N SER A 353 25.98 6.21 22.71
CA SER A 353 24.85 6.09 21.76
C SER A 353 23.56 5.76 22.49
N GLU A 354 23.06 6.65 23.34
CA GLU A 354 21.88 6.42 24.22
C GLU A 354 20.65 5.95 23.46
N LYS A 355 20.38 6.52 22.27
CA LYS A 355 19.25 6.13 21.43
C LYS A 355 19.33 4.68 20.98
N ASN A 356 20.51 4.22 20.59
CA ASN A 356 20.74 2.85 20.14
C ASN A 356 20.64 1.87 21.33
N LEU A 357 21.25 2.20 22.45
CA LEU A 357 21.16 1.41 23.69
C LEU A 357 19.70 1.25 24.12
N ALA A 358 18.92 2.32 24.16
CA ALA A 358 17.51 2.29 24.51
C ALA A 358 16.67 1.47 23.53
N LEU A 359 16.96 1.54 22.21
CA LEU A 359 16.28 0.74 21.19
C LEU A 359 16.54 -0.75 21.42
N TYR A 360 17.80 -1.15 21.55
CA TYR A 360 18.17 -2.56 21.72
C TYR A 360 17.66 -3.15 23.03
N GLN A 361 17.68 -2.39 24.13
CA GLN A 361 17.08 -2.80 25.40
C GLN A 361 15.56 -3.05 25.27
N LYS A 362 14.83 -2.16 24.58
CA LYS A 362 13.39 -2.34 24.28
C LYS A 362 13.11 -3.57 23.43
N LEU A 363 14.07 -4.01 22.61
CA LEU A 363 13.97 -5.22 21.79
C LEU A 363 14.42 -6.50 22.54
N GLY A 364 14.78 -6.39 23.81
CA GLY A 364 15.15 -7.51 24.67
C GLY A 364 16.63 -7.83 24.73
N TYR A 365 17.48 -7.02 24.08
CA TYR A 365 18.93 -7.19 24.17
C TYR A 365 19.47 -6.75 25.53
N LYS A 366 20.40 -7.51 26.06
CA LYS A 366 21.08 -7.24 27.34
C LYS A 366 22.58 -7.06 27.12
N SER A 367 23.15 -6.01 27.73
CA SER A 367 24.59 -5.80 27.71
C SER A 367 25.30 -6.92 28.48
N TYR A 368 26.38 -7.46 27.92
CA TYR A 368 27.16 -8.54 28.56
C TYR A 368 28.67 -8.28 28.59
N LYS A 369 29.15 -7.36 27.72
CA LYS A 369 30.58 -7.04 27.60
C LYS A 369 30.77 -5.59 27.15
N THR A 370 31.82 -4.94 27.62
CA THR A 370 32.28 -3.64 27.16
C THR A 370 33.75 -3.70 26.79
N ILE A 371 34.12 -3.15 25.64
CA ILE A 371 35.51 -3.11 25.15
C ILE A 371 35.93 -1.66 24.96
N LYS A 372 37.04 -1.24 25.58
CA LYS A 372 37.64 0.08 25.30
C LYS A 372 38.39 0.02 23.98
N VAL A 373 38.00 0.87 23.01
CA VAL A 373 38.60 0.95 21.68
C VAL A 373 39.61 2.11 21.64
N SER A 374 39.26 3.25 22.28
CA SER A 374 40.12 4.42 22.39
C SER A 374 39.84 5.15 23.72
N GLU A 375 40.50 6.28 23.96
CA GLU A 375 40.25 7.11 25.13
C GLU A 375 38.83 7.62 25.23
N VAL A 376 38.17 7.81 24.08
CA VAL A 376 36.83 8.42 23.97
C VAL A 376 35.74 7.40 23.60
N LEU A 377 36.09 6.22 23.09
CA LEU A 377 35.16 5.20 22.61
C LEU A 377 35.25 3.88 23.33
N GLN A 378 34.12 3.44 23.89
CA GLN A 378 33.92 2.07 24.34
C GLN A 378 32.74 1.46 23.56
N LEU A 379 32.87 0.20 23.19
CA LEU A 379 31.81 -0.56 22.53
C LEU A 379 31.09 -1.43 23.57
N VAL A 380 29.79 -1.27 23.67
CA VAL A 380 28.90 -2.09 24.50
C VAL A 380 28.33 -3.20 23.64
N TYR A 381 28.71 -4.42 23.94
CA TYR A 381 28.20 -5.64 23.30
C TYR A 381 26.91 -6.07 23.99
N MET A 382 25.89 -6.36 23.18
CA MET A 382 24.58 -6.75 23.67
C MET A 382 24.15 -8.06 23.00
N GLN A 383 23.41 -8.89 23.70
CA GLN A 383 22.95 -10.20 23.24
C GLN A 383 21.45 -10.45 23.57
N LYS A 384 20.85 -11.31 22.80
CA LYS A 384 19.46 -11.79 22.97
C LYS A 384 19.39 -13.28 22.64
#